data_7b8550718a86f0995942eda5d20aef59
#
_entry.id   7b8550718a86f0995942eda5d20aef59
#
_cell.length_a   1.000
_cell.length_b   1.000
_cell.length_c   1.000
_cell.angle_alpha   90.00
_cell.angle_beta   90.00
_cell.angle_gamma   90.00
#
_symmetry.space_group_name_H-M   'P 1'
#
loop_
_entity.id
_entity.type
_entity.pdbx_description
1 polymer ?
#
loop_
_entity_poly.entity_id
_entity_poly.type
_entity_poly.pdbx_seq_one_letter_code
_entity_poly.pdbx_strand_id
1 'polypeptide(L)'
;SREGLDAEVCKYFGLDAPAVDLDKWRQITEVMENPEGEVRIAVVGKYQLLEAYKSLNEALAHGGIANRFKVKIKWVDAEDVEKDGAAEHLSDVSGILVPGGFGSRGTEGKIAAVRYARENSIPWFGICFGMQMAVIETMRNIAGIKNAGSTELDPECEAVVGLMTEWDKDGAREIRSQNGDLGGTMRLGAYPCVLAP
;
A
#
# COMPACT_ATOMS: atom_id res chain seq x y z
N SER A 1 -18.04 4.50 29.01
CA SER A 1 -19.39 4.92 29.43
C SER A 1 -20.04 4.02 30.50
N ARG A 2 -19.73 2.70 30.54
CA ARG A 2 -20.32 1.83 31.60
C ARG A 2 -19.96 2.29 33.02
N GLU A 3 -18.80 2.87 33.20
CA GLU A 3 -18.32 3.39 34.47
C GLU A 3 -18.75 4.84 34.74
N GLY A 4 -19.42 5.51 33.77
CA GLY A 4 -19.96 6.86 33.91
C GLY A 4 -18.94 7.99 34.00
N LEU A 5 -17.66 7.73 33.67
CA LEU A 5 -16.60 8.73 33.75
C LEU A 5 -16.89 9.97 32.90
N ASP A 6 -17.44 9.76 31.71
CA ASP A 6 -17.89 10.82 30.79
C ASP A 6 -18.95 11.74 31.45
N ALA A 7 -19.96 11.14 32.11
CA ALA A 7 -20.98 11.88 32.80
C ALA A 7 -20.44 12.65 34.01
N GLU A 8 -19.53 12.07 34.80
CA GLU A 8 -18.92 12.75 35.94
C GLU A 8 -18.01 13.90 35.49
N VAL A 9 -17.27 13.76 34.38
CA VAL A 9 -16.47 14.85 33.80
C VAL A 9 -17.37 16.00 33.35
N CYS A 10 -18.44 15.71 32.61
CA CYS A 10 -19.41 16.74 32.19
C CYS A 10 -20.02 17.47 33.39
N LYS A 11 -20.42 16.74 34.41
CA LYS A 11 -20.98 17.29 35.64
C LYS A 11 -19.99 18.19 36.38
N TYR A 12 -18.72 17.74 36.50
CA TYR A 12 -17.67 18.52 37.17
C TYR A 12 -17.41 19.85 36.48
N PHE A 13 -17.42 19.88 35.15
CA PHE A 13 -17.21 21.09 34.36
C PHE A 13 -18.48 21.88 34.05
N GLY A 14 -19.66 21.46 34.57
CA GLY A 14 -20.93 22.12 34.29
C GLY A 14 -21.33 22.10 32.82
N LEU A 15 -20.92 21.07 32.08
CA LEU A 15 -21.22 20.92 30.67
C LEU A 15 -22.57 20.27 30.48
N ASP A 16 -23.47 20.93 29.77
CA ASP A 16 -24.74 20.34 29.32
C ASP A 16 -24.47 19.59 28.01
N ALA A 17 -24.15 18.30 28.11
CA ALA A 17 -23.83 17.46 26.98
C ALA A 17 -24.96 16.45 26.73
N PRO A 18 -25.35 16.22 25.47
CA PRO A 18 -26.31 15.18 25.13
C PRO A 18 -25.80 13.81 25.52
N ALA A 19 -26.68 12.83 25.65
CA ALA A 19 -26.33 11.43 25.88
C ALA A 19 -25.36 10.95 24.76
N VAL A 20 -24.29 10.27 25.15
CA VAL A 20 -23.27 9.80 24.20
C VAL A 20 -23.85 8.68 23.34
N ASP A 21 -23.85 8.89 22.02
CA ASP A 21 -24.12 7.83 21.05
C ASP A 21 -22.85 7.03 20.78
N LEU A 22 -22.84 5.77 21.19
CA LEU A 22 -21.74 4.83 21.01
C LEU A 22 -22.07 3.68 20.07
N ASP A 23 -23.16 3.73 19.32
CA ASP A 23 -23.63 2.59 18.52
C ASP A 23 -22.60 2.20 17.46
N LYS A 24 -21.97 3.18 16.80
CA LYS A 24 -20.88 2.92 15.85
C LYS A 24 -19.67 2.22 16.52
N TRP A 25 -19.32 2.62 17.73
CA TRP A 25 -18.20 2.00 18.46
C TRP A 25 -18.54 0.58 18.92
N ARG A 26 -19.80 0.35 19.33
CA ARG A 26 -20.29 -0.99 19.68
C ARG A 26 -20.24 -1.94 18.48
N GLN A 27 -20.66 -1.47 17.30
CA GLN A 27 -20.56 -2.24 16.06
C GLN A 27 -19.12 -2.60 15.70
N ILE A 28 -18.18 -1.64 15.82
CA ILE A 28 -16.75 -1.89 15.60
C ILE A 28 -16.24 -2.98 16.55
N THR A 29 -16.53 -2.84 17.85
CA THR A 29 -16.10 -3.80 18.88
C THR A 29 -16.70 -5.18 18.62
N GLU A 30 -17.97 -5.25 18.26
CA GLU A 30 -18.64 -6.51 17.93
C GLU A 30 -17.96 -7.23 16.76
N VAL A 31 -17.65 -6.52 15.68
CA VAL A 31 -16.94 -7.10 14.52
C VAL A 31 -15.53 -7.57 14.90
N MET A 32 -14.82 -6.82 15.75
CA MET A 32 -13.50 -7.23 16.21
C MET A 32 -13.53 -8.49 17.08
N GLU A 33 -14.57 -8.66 17.89
CA GLU A 33 -14.74 -9.82 18.77
C GLU A 33 -15.35 -11.02 18.04
N ASN A 34 -16.29 -10.76 17.12
CA ASN A 34 -17.08 -11.77 16.41
C ASN A 34 -17.08 -11.52 14.90
N PRO A 35 -15.94 -11.63 14.20
CA PRO A 35 -15.89 -11.48 12.76
C PRO A 35 -16.64 -12.61 12.05
N GLU A 36 -17.20 -12.32 10.88
CA GLU A 36 -17.89 -13.31 10.04
C GLU A 36 -16.93 -14.33 9.41
N GLY A 37 -15.64 -14.00 9.38
CA GLY A 37 -14.60 -14.89 8.87
C GLY A 37 -13.22 -14.22 8.92
N GLU A 38 -12.23 -14.92 8.37
CA GLU A 38 -10.86 -14.44 8.28
C GLU A 38 -10.39 -14.42 6.82
N VAL A 39 -9.63 -13.38 6.45
CA VAL A 39 -8.94 -13.29 5.17
C VAL A 39 -7.45 -13.11 5.41
N ARG A 40 -6.63 -13.76 4.61
CA ARG A 40 -5.18 -13.63 4.67
C ARG A 40 -4.68 -12.75 3.54
N ILE A 41 -4.01 -11.65 3.89
CA ILE A 41 -3.44 -10.69 2.94
C ILE A 41 -1.93 -10.78 3.05
N ALA A 42 -1.25 -11.09 1.94
CA ALA A 42 0.20 -11.01 1.87
C ALA A 42 0.63 -9.54 1.68
N VAL A 43 1.57 -9.10 2.50
CA VAL A 43 2.28 -7.83 2.30
C VAL A 43 3.69 -8.17 1.85
N VAL A 44 3.96 -7.98 0.54
CA VAL A 44 5.24 -8.32 -0.09
C VAL A 44 6.15 -7.11 -0.10
N GLY A 45 7.17 -7.12 0.75
CA GLY A 45 8.05 -5.96 0.97
C GLY A 45 9.48 -6.33 1.34
N LYS A 46 10.30 -5.32 1.63
CA LYS A 46 11.68 -5.47 2.10
C LYS A 46 11.81 -5.60 3.61
N TYR A 47 10.84 -5.05 4.33
CA TYR A 47 10.94 -4.87 5.78
C TYR A 47 9.81 -5.62 6.44
N GLN A 48 10.16 -6.58 7.28
CA GLN A 48 9.21 -7.31 8.12
C GLN A 48 8.88 -6.56 9.42
N LEU A 49 9.30 -5.28 9.54
CA LEU A 49 9.09 -4.48 10.72
C LEU A 49 7.67 -3.90 10.74
N LEU A 50 6.86 -4.38 11.65
CA LEU A 50 5.50 -3.89 11.94
C LEU A 50 5.45 -2.36 12.09
N GLU A 51 6.49 -1.76 12.64
CA GLU A 51 6.57 -0.33 12.88
C GLU A 51 6.72 0.50 11.60
N ALA A 52 7.41 -0.03 10.58
CA ALA A 52 7.62 0.66 9.31
C ALA A 52 6.33 0.86 8.52
N TYR A 53 5.33 0.01 8.73
CA TYR A 53 4.06 0.02 8.00
C TYR A 53 2.83 0.10 8.92
N LYS A 54 2.95 0.79 10.06
CA LYS A 54 1.87 0.89 11.04
C LYS A 54 0.56 1.38 10.42
N SER A 55 0.60 2.46 9.64
CA SER A 55 -0.60 3.01 8.98
C SER A 55 -1.23 2.02 7.98
N LEU A 56 -0.42 1.21 7.31
CA LEU A 56 -0.89 0.17 6.41
C LEU A 56 -1.61 -0.95 7.18
N ASN A 57 -1.04 -1.37 8.29
CA ASN A 57 -1.64 -2.39 9.15
C ASN A 57 -2.99 -1.93 9.69
N GLU A 58 -3.07 -0.70 10.16
CA GLU A 58 -4.32 -0.09 10.63
C GLU A 58 -5.34 0.01 9.48
N ALA A 59 -4.91 0.43 8.29
CA ALA A 59 -5.80 0.52 7.13
C ALA A 59 -6.38 -0.85 6.73
N LEU A 60 -5.57 -1.91 6.76
CA LEU A 60 -6.03 -3.27 6.50
C LEU A 60 -6.99 -3.75 7.60
N ALA A 61 -6.72 -3.44 8.87
CA ALA A 61 -7.62 -3.75 9.97
C ALA A 61 -8.96 -3.02 9.82
N HIS A 62 -8.94 -1.73 9.49
CA HIS A 62 -10.15 -0.96 9.25
C HIS A 62 -10.95 -1.48 8.05
N GLY A 63 -10.27 -1.89 6.98
CA GLY A 63 -10.89 -2.56 5.83
C GLY A 63 -11.58 -3.85 6.23
N GLY A 64 -10.93 -4.64 7.09
CA GLY A 64 -11.52 -5.85 7.66
C GLY A 64 -12.79 -5.55 8.47
N ILE A 65 -12.74 -4.58 9.39
CA ILE A 65 -13.88 -4.16 10.21
C ILE A 65 -15.06 -3.70 9.33
N ALA A 66 -14.76 -2.89 8.30
CA ALA A 66 -15.79 -2.38 7.39
C ALA A 66 -16.48 -3.50 6.60
N ASN A 67 -15.81 -4.62 6.37
CA ASN A 67 -16.32 -5.79 5.67
C ASN A 67 -16.70 -6.96 6.62
N ARG A 68 -16.66 -6.75 7.94
CA ARG A 68 -16.97 -7.74 8.98
C ARG A 68 -16.03 -8.96 8.99
N PHE A 69 -14.83 -8.83 8.47
CA PHE A 69 -13.80 -9.87 8.41
C PHE A 69 -12.58 -9.51 9.25
N LYS A 70 -11.94 -10.54 9.82
CA LYS A 70 -10.63 -10.39 10.45
C LYS A 70 -9.53 -10.52 9.41
N VAL A 71 -8.71 -9.49 9.25
CA VAL A 71 -7.54 -9.55 8.37
C VAL A 71 -6.36 -10.16 9.10
N LYS A 72 -5.77 -11.21 8.51
CA LYS A 72 -4.50 -11.80 8.91
C LYS A 72 -3.42 -11.36 7.92
N ILE A 73 -2.47 -10.57 8.39
CA ILE A 73 -1.37 -10.12 7.56
C ILE A 73 -0.28 -11.19 7.53
N LYS A 74 0.09 -11.63 6.32
CA LYS A 74 1.25 -12.48 6.06
C LYS A 74 2.36 -11.60 5.49
N TRP A 75 3.40 -11.37 6.28
CA TRP A 75 4.58 -10.67 5.80
C TRP A 75 5.41 -11.60 4.94
N VAL A 76 5.76 -11.15 3.74
CA VAL A 76 6.56 -11.90 2.77
C VAL A 76 7.73 -11.03 2.34
N ASP A 77 8.95 -11.56 2.48
CA ASP A 77 10.12 -10.87 1.95
C ASP A 77 10.14 -11.00 0.42
N ALA A 78 10.31 -9.89 -0.24
CA ALA A 78 10.36 -9.85 -1.70
C ALA A 78 11.59 -10.59 -2.27
N GLU A 79 12.69 -10.66 -1.52
CA GLU A 79 13.89 -11.42 -1.90
C GLU A 79 13.64 -12.93 -1.80
N ASP A 80 12.81 -13.38 -0.85
CA ASP A 80 12.41 -14.78 -0.77
C ASP A 80 11.52 -15.17 -1.96
N VAL A 81 10.60 -14.28 -2.35
CA VAL A 81 9.78 -14.48 -3.57
C VAL A 81 10.65 -14.56 -4.83
N GLU A 82 11.68 -13.75 -4.90
CA GLU A 82 12.63 -13.76 -6.03
C GLU A 82 13.43 -15.06 -6.10
N LYS A 83 13.86 -15.57 -4.95
CA LYS A 83 14.69 -16.76 -4.82
C LYS A 83 13.89 -18.06 -4.99
N ASP A 84 12.78 -18.19 -4.30
CA ASP A 84 12.05 -19.45 -4.13
C ASP A 84 10.81 -19.53 -5.04
N GLY A 85 10.41 -18.42 -5.64
CA GLY A 85 9.23 -18.30 -6.49
C GLY A 85 7.96 -17.85 -5.73
N ALA A 86 7.09 -17.14 -6.44
CA ALA A 86 5.91 -16.52 -5.85
C ALA A 86 4.89 -17.55 -5.31
N ALA A 87 4.72 -18.69 -5.96
CA ALA A 87 3.77 -19.71 -5.55
C ALA A 87 4.06 -20.29 -4.16
N GLU A 88 5.33 -20.44 -3.80
CA GLU A 88 5.75 -20.95 -2.49
C GLU A 88 5.24 -20.06 -1.35
N HIS A 89 5.25 -18.76 -1.57
CA HIS A 89 4.93 -17.78 -0.54
C HIS A 89 3.50 -17.25 -0.60
N LEU A 90 2.81 -17.35 -1.75
CA LEU A 90 1.56 -16.64 -2.01
C LEU A 90 0.35 -17.56 -2.32
N SER A 91 0.53 -18.89 -2.27
CA SER A 91 -0.55 -19.83 -2.63
C SER A 91 -1.70 -19.89 -1.63
N ASP A 92 -1.49 -19.42 -0.40
CA ASP A 92 -2.44 -19.51 0.71
C ASP A 92 -3.08 -18.17 1.09
N VAL A 93 -3.01 -17.16 0.22
CA VAL A 93 -3.52 -15.81 0.51
C VAL A 93 -4.73 -15.44 -0.35
N SER A 94 -5.58 -14.60 0.22
CA SER A 94 -6.81 -14.09 -0.43
C SER A 94 -6.58 -12.76 -1.15
N GLY A 95 -5.44 -12.13 -0.93
CA GLY A 95 -5.06 -10.87 -1.56
C GLY A 95 -3.59 -10.57 -1.36
N ILE A 96 -3.02 -9.76 -2.25
CA ILE A 96 -1.62 -9.38 -2.23
C ILE A 96 -1.50 -7.86 -2.23
N LEU A 97 -0.70 -7.31 -1.33
CA LEU A 97 -0.38 -5.90 -1.25
C LEU A 97 1.12 -5.71 -1.38
N VAL A 98 1.54 -4.82 -2.28
CA VAL A 98 2.94 -4.40 -2.41
C VAL A 98 3.07 -2.94 -1.96
N PRO A 99 3.71 -2.67 -0.82
CA PRO A 99 3.83 -1.34 -0.25
C PRO A 99 4.82 -0.46 -1.01
N GLY A 100 4.86 0.80 -0.64
CA GLY A 100 5.89 1.74 -1.06
C GLY A 100 7.29 1.33 -0.64
N GLY A 101 8.29 1.86 -1.33
CA GLY A 101 9.71 1.61 -1.07
C GLY A 101 10.59 2.25 -2.13
N PHE A 102 11.89 2.02 -2.02
CA PHE A 102 12.92 2.53 -2.94
C PHE A 102 14.02 1.49 -3.17
N GLY A 103 14.76 1.67 -4.25
CA GLY A 103 15.96 0.90 -4.59
C GLY A 103 15.65 -0.50 -5.16
N SER A 104 16.69 -1.15 -5.68
CA SER A 104 16.59 -2.35 -6.50
C SER A 104 16.34 -3.67 -5.76
N ARG A 105 16.66 -3.73 -4.45
CA ARG A 105 16.57 -4.97 -3.68
C ARG A 105 15.12 -5.51 -3.62
N GLY A 106 14.93 -6.78 -3.98
CA GLY A 106 13.63 -7.46 -3.99
C GLY A 106 12.64 -6.91 -5.04
N THR A 107 13.13 -6.19 -6.05
CA THR A 107 12.28 -5.60 -7.10
C THR A 107 11.67 -6.68 -7.98
N GLU A 108 12.46 -7.63 -8.44
CA GLU A 108 11.98 -8.72 -9.30
C GLU A 108 11.02 -9.65 -8.54
N GLY A 109 11.23 -9.85 -7.24
CA GLY A 109 10.28 -10.59 -6.40
C GLY A 109 8.91 -9.89 -6.27
N LYS A 110 8.90 -8.55 -6.20
CA LYS A 110 7.64 -7.79 -6.23
C LYS A 110 6.95 -7.89 -7.57
N ILE A 111 7.70 -7.80 -8.68
CA ILE A 111 7.18 -7.99 -10.04
C ILE A 111 6.62 -9.41 -10.19
N ALA A 112 7.32 -10.41 -9.67
CA ALA A 112 6.86 -11.81 -9.66
C ALA A 112 5.56 -11.97 -8.83
N ALA A 113 5.43 -11.28 -7.71
CA ALA A 113 4.19 -11.29 -6.91
C ALA A 113 3.01 -10.65 -7.66
N VAL A 114 3.23 -9.56 -8.41
CA VAL A 114 2.21 -8.96 -9.29
C VAL A 114 1.78 -9.95 -10.36
N ARG A 115 2.74 -10.56 -11.05
CA ARG A 115 2.48 -11.57 -12.08
C ARG A 115 1.67 -12.74 -11.53
N TYR A 116 2.07 -13.26 -10.37
CA TYR A 116 1.37 -14.35 -9.71
C TYR A 116 -0.08 -13.98 -9.39
N ALA A 117 -0.32 -12.78 -8.84
CA ALA A 117 -1.65 -12.28 -8.56
C ALA A 117 -2.52 -12.24 -9.82
N ARG A 118 -2.00 -11.67 -10.91
CA ARG A 118 -2.71 -11.56 -12.19
C ARG A 118 -3.01 -12.94 -12.79
N GLU A 119 -2.04 -13.85 -12.84
CA GLU A 119 -2.20 -15.18 -13.44
C GLU A 119 -3.14 -16.10 -12.65
N ASN A 120 -3.27 -15.87 -11.32
CA ASN A 120 -4.13 -16.65 -10.44
C ASN A 120 -5.42 -15.92 -10.04
N SER A 121 -5.71 -14.75 -10.64
CA SER A 121 -6.91 -13.94 -10.33
C SER A 121 -7.03 -13.58 -8.84
N ILE A 122 -5.90 -13.37 -8.16
CA ILE A 122 -5.87 -12.92 -6.77
C ILE A 122 -5.93 -11.39 -6.74
N PRO A 123 -6.84 -10.78 -5.95
CA PRO A 123 -6.88 -9.34 -5.75
C PRO A 123 -5.50 -8.78 -5.37
N TRP A 124 -5.09 -7.72 -6.07
CA TRP A 124 -3.79 -7.12 -5.86
C TRP A 124 -3.89 -5.60 -5.69
N PHE A 125 -3.07 -5.03 -4.82
CA PHE A 125 -2.99 -3.60 -4.61
C PHE A 125 -1.53 -3.15 -4.43
N GLY A 126 -1.11 -2.14 -5.19
CA GLY A 126 0.22 -1.56 -5.13
C GLY A 126 0.20 -0.11 -4.69
N ILE A 127 1.04 0.24 -3.74
CA ILE A 127 1.18 1.60 -3.22
C ILE A 127 2.52 2.16 -3.69
N CYS A 128 2.53 3.35 -4.33
CA CYS A 128 3.73 4.06 -4.76
C CYS A 128 4.66 3.14 -5.59
N PHE A 129 5.77 2.67 -5.03
CA PHE A 129 6.68 1.74 -5.68
C PHE A 129 6.01 0.43 -6.10
N GLY A 130 5.08 -0.08 -5.28
CA GLY A 130 4.29 -1.27 -5.64
C GLY A 130 3.46 -1.04 -6.91
N MET A 131 2.81 0.11 -7.06
CA MET A 131 2.10 0.48 -8.29
C MET A 131 3.04 0.52 -9.50
N GLN A 132 4.25 1.06 -9.34
CA GLN A 132 5.26 1.09 -10.40
C GLN A 132 5.66 -0.33 -10.84
N MET A 133 5.77 -1.27 -9.90
CA MET A 133 6.06 -2.69 -10.23
C MET A 133 4.96 -3.33 -11.06
N ALA A 134 3.70 -2.95 -10.84
CA ALA A 134 2.59 -3.43 -11.68
C ALA A 134 2.65 -2.86 -13.10
N VAL A 135 3.03 -1.61 -13.26
CA VAL A 135 3.26 -1.02 -14.59
C VAL A 135 4.35 -1.80 -15.32
N ILE A 136 5.48 -2.04 -14.67
CA ILE A 136 6.60 -2.79 -15.27
C ILE A 136 6.17 -4.21 -15.63
N GLU A 137 5.48 -4.92 -14.72
CA GLU A 137 4.97 -6.27 -14.99
C GLU A 137 4.06 -6.31 -16.22
N THR A 138 3.09 -5.40 -16.26
CA THR A 138 2.13 -5.30 -17.36
C THR A 138 2.85 -5.02 -18.69
N MET A 139 3.80 -4.10 -18.70
CA MET A 139 4.55 -3.77 -19.90
C MET A 139 5.42 -4.94 -20.38
N ARG A 140 6.07 -5.67 -19.46
CA ARG A 140 6.89 -6.85 -19.81
C ARG A 140 6.04 -8.01 -20.32
N ASN A 141 4.97 -8.35 -19.62
CA ASN A 141 4.28 -9.63 -19.81
C ASN A 141 2.98 -9.52 -20.62
N ILE A 142 2.39 -8.35 -20.74
CA ILE A 142 1.17 -8.13 -21.54
C ILE A 142 1.48 -7.33 -22.80
N ALA A 143 2.18 -6.20 -22.68
CA ALA A 143 2.52 -5.37 -23.84
C ALA A 143 3.73 -5.91 -24.63
N GLY A 144 4.49 -6.86 -24.10
CA GLY A 144 5.60 -7.52 -24.78
C GLY A 144 6.90 -6.71 -24.82
N ILE A 145 7.02 -5.65 -24.02
CA ILE A 145 8.20 -4.81 -23.91
C ILE A 145 9.19 -5.48 -22.92
N LYS A 146 10.01 -6.40 -23.42
CA LYS A 146 10.83 -7.29 -22.58
C LYS A 146 11.77 -6.57 -21.62
N ASN A 147 12.32 -5.42 -22.04
CA ASN A 147 13.26 -4.62 -21.25
C ASN A 147 12.57 -3.44 -20.54
N ALA A 148 11.23 -3.49 -20.37
CA ALA A 148 10.51 -2.45 -19.64
C ALA A 148 11.00 -2.38 -18.19
N GLY A 149 11.28 -1.16 -17.72
CA GLY A 149 11.86 -0.94 -16.41
C GLY A 149 11.64 0.47 -15.87
N SER A 150 12.33 0.75 -14.79
CA SER A 150 12.41 2.08 -14.19
C SER A 150 13.82 2.63 -14.29
N THR A 151 13.98 3.88 -14.71
CA THR A 151 15.27 4.56 -14.76
C THR A 151 15.94 4.73 -13.39
N GLU A 152 15.18 4.57 -12.30
CA GLU A 152 15.74 4.49 -10.95
C GLU A 152 16.52 3.20 -10.72
N LEU A 153 16.07 2.10 -11.34
CA LEU A 153 16.58 0.75 -11.10
C LEU A 153 17.63 0.32 -12.13
N ASP A 154 17.40 0.67 -13.39
CA ASP A 154 18.27 0.36 -14.51
C ASP A 154 18.21 1.52 -15.53
N PRO A 155 19.28 2.31 -15.65
CA PRO A 155 19.33 3.42 -16.64
C PRO A 155 19.23 2.97 -18.10
N GLU A 156 19.56 1.70 -18.40
CA GLU A 156 19.58 1.15 -19.76
C GLU A 156 18.26 0.46 -20.13
N CYS A 157 17.27 0.46 -19.24
CA CYS A 157 15.98 -0.14 -19.52
C CYS A 157 15.17 0.70 -20.52
N GLU A 158 14.16 0.05 -21.14
CA GLU A 158 13.09 0.78 -21.82
C GLU A 158 12.18 1.40 -20.75
N ALA A 159 12.33 2.71 -20.54
CA ALA A 159 11.73 3.42 -19.42
C ALA A 159 10.21 3.50 -19.54
N VAL A 160 9.50 2.70 -18.77
CA VAL A 160 8.02 2.79 -18.58
C VAL A 160 7.66 3.46 -17.25
N VAL A 161 8.63 3.53 -16.35
CA VAL A 161 8.63 4.36 -15.16
C VAL A 161 9.90 5.20 -15.19
N GLY A 162 9.76 6.51 -15.19
CA GLY A 162 10.89 7.42 -15.34
C GLY A 162 11.03 8.40 -14.20
N LEU A 163 12.25 8.91 -14.02
CA LEU A 163 12.49 10.07 -13.18
C LEU A 163 11.79 11.28 -13.80
N MET A 164 11.12 12.05 -12.96
CA MET A 164 10.49 13.29 -13.39
C MET A 164 11.56 14.35 -13.59
N THR A 165 11.75 14.74 -14.85
CA THR A 165 12.81 15.70 -15.25
C THR A 165 12.33 17.14 -15.28
N GLU A 166 11.00 17.36 -15.37
CA GLU A 166 10.40 18.68 -15.40
C GLU A 166 9.01 18.68 -14.77
N TRP A 167 8.67 19.74 -14.07
CA TRP A 167 7.34 19.96 -13.49
C TRP A 167 7.08 21.45 -13.22
N ASP A 168 5.81 21.82 -13.13
CA ASP A 168 5.41 23.15 -12.73
C ASP A 168 5.30 23.25 -11.19
N LYS A 169 5.95 24.25 -10.61
CA LYS A 169 5.85 24.58 -9.20
C LYS A 169 5.63 26.08 -9.04
N ASP A 170 4.55 26.44 -8.39
CA ASP A 170 4.19 27.84 -8.13
C ASP A 170 4.18 28.75 -9.38
N GLY A 171 3.81 28.16 -10.54
CA GLY A 171 3.79 28.87 -11.84
C GLY A 171 5.14 28.99 -12.54
N ALA A 172 6.18 28.40 -11.99
CA ALA A 172 7.51 28.29 -12.61
C ALA A 172 7.79 26.84 -13.02
N ARG A 173 8.40 26.66 -14.21
CA ARG A 173 8.85 25.33 -14.67
C ARG A 173 10.20 25.02 -14.04
N GLU A 174 10.23 24.02 -13.19
CA GLU A 174 11.46 23.47 -12.65
C GLU A 174 11.96 22.34 -13.57
N ILE A 175 13.26 22.34 -13.88
CA ILE A 175 13.94 21.34 -14.69
C ILE A 175 15.02 20.70 -13.83
N ARG A 176 15.09 19.37 -13.85
CA ARG A 176 16.07 18.59 -13.10
C ARG A 176 16.88 17.71 -14.04
N SER A 177 18.18 17.67 -13.84
CA SER A 177 19.04 16.71 -14.53
C SER A 177 19.02 15.35 -13.82
N GLN A 178 19.19 14.27 -14.58
CA GLN A 178 19.25 12.90 -14.03
C GLN A 178 20.39 12.71 -13.02
N ASN A 179 21.45 13.51 -13.10
CA ASN A 179 22.61 13.47 -12.22
C ASN A 179 22.53 14.46 -11.04
N GLY A 180 21.40 15.15 -10.86
CA GLY A 180 21.18 16.10 -9.78
C GLY A 180 20.77 15.43 -8.46
N ASP A 181 20.70 16.22 -7.39
CA ASP A 181 20.15 15.77 -6.12
C ASP A 181 18.68 15.39 -6.28
N LEU A 182 18.35 14.13 -6.02
CA LEU A 182 16.99 13.58 -6.11
C LEU A 182 16.21 13.75 -4.79
N GLY A 183 16.82 14.30 -3.74
CA GLY A 183 16.19 14.52 -2.46
C GLY A 183 15.06 15.56 -2.50
N GLY A 184 14.09 15.42 -1.61
CA GLY A 184 13.02 16.42 -1.38
C GLY A 184 12.00 16.58 -2.52
N THR A 185 11.92 15.62 -3.45
CA THR A 185 11.02 15.68 -4.62
C THR A 185 9.76 14.84 -4.51
N MET A 186 9.60 14.11 -3.43
CA MET A 186 8.37 13.36 -3.21
C MET A 186 7.19 14.34 -3.09
N ARG A 187 6.18 14.14 -3.92
CA ARG A 187 4.93 14.89 -3.82
C ARG A 187 4.09 14.31 -2.70
N LEU A 188 3.62 15.18 -1.81
CA LEU A 188 2.71 14.85 -0.73
C LEU A 188 1.37 15.55 -0.97
N GLY A 189 0.27 14.83 -0.74
CA GLY A 189 -1.07 15.34 -0.91
C GLY A 189 -1.70 15.09 -2.28
N ALA A 190 -2.80 15.77 -2.56
CA ALA A 190 -3.55 15.65 -3.79
C ALA A 190 -2.98 16.57 -4.87
N TYR A 191 -2.72 16.02 -6.05
CA TYR A 191 -2.32 16.77 -7.24
C TYR A 191 -3.31 16.51 -8.38
N PRO A 192 -3.66 17.53 -9.18
CA PRO A 192 -4.45 17.34 -10.38
C PRO A 192 -3.74 16.38 -11.34
N CYS A 193 -4.48 15.43 -11.86
CA CYS A 193 -4.02 14.52 -12.91
C CYS A 193 -4.94 14.69 -14.11
N VAL A 194 -4.39 15.17 -15.21
CA VAL A 194 -5.12 15.31 -16.49
C VAL A 194 -4.70 14.15 -17.38
N LEU A 195 -5.65 13.29 -17.70
CA LEU A 195 -5.43 12.19 -18.63
C LEU A 195 -5.44 12.73 -20.06
N ALA A 196 -4.52 12.22 -20.89
CA ALA A 196 -4.58 12.46 -22.33
C ALA A 196 -5.85 11.80 -22.92
N PRO A 197 -6.45 12.39 -23.95
CA PRO A 197 -7.62 11.84 -24.63
C PRO A 197 -7.33 10.49 -25.29
#